data_be204299ae975c02fb1b085feca8c55a
#
_entry.id   be204299ae975c02fb1b085feca8c55a
#
_cell.length_a   1.000
_cell.length_b   1.000
_cell.length_c   1.000
_cell.angle_alpha   90.00
_cell.angle_beta   90.00
_cell.angle_gamma   90.00
#
_symmetry.space_group_name_H-M   'P 1'
#
loop_
_entity.id
_entity.type
_entity.pdbx_description
1 polymer ?
#
loop_
_entity_poly.entity_id
_entity_poly.type
_entity_poly.pdbx_seq_one_letter_code
_entity_poly.pdbx_strand_id
1 'polypeptide(L)'
;LILITVTTLNRVSVSVESQMKQQYQTRTRVMGENLVSLLSAYQESPDSLRSVLENEVAQIARFSDVDLTLYDTLGRLLVSSQPEITENQLSSVYINRIAWERIRQSGSEGFVLNEKIGSLQFSNAYVGLRSPEMGLLVGILSVPFFESGLSLEATQITVLA
;
A
#
# COMPACT_ATOMS: atom_id res chain seq x y z
N LEU A 1 -27.72 -29.58 -9.70
CA LEU A 1 -27.77 -28.87 -8.39
C LEU A 1 -26.35 -28.51 -7.90
N ILE A 2 -25.41 -29.44 -7.93
CA ILE A 2 -24.03 -29.24 -7.47
C ILE A 2 -23.28 -28.20 -8.34
N LEU A 3 -23.49 -28.21 -9.65
CA LEU A 3 -22.89 -27.25 -10.60
C LEU A 3 -23.32 -25.79 -10.37
N ILE A 4 -24.60 -25.57 -10.03
CA ILE A 4 -25.15 -24.25 -9.72
C ILE A 4 -24.56 -23.71 -8.40
N THR A 5 -24.36 -24.54 -7.42
CA THR A 5 -23.79 -24.18 -6.11
C THR A 5 -22.32 -23.75 -6.24
N VAL A 6 -21.51 -24.47 -7.00
CA VAL A 6 -20.09 -24.15 -7.24
C VAL A 6 -19.93 -22.84 -8.02
N THR A 7 -20.73 -22.59 -9.05
CA THR A 7 -20.72 -21.34 -9.80
C THR A 7 -21.16 -20.14 -8.97
N THR A 8 -22.10 -20.30 -8.07
CA THR A 8 -22.58 -19.22 -7.21
C THR A 8 -21.52 -18.87 -6.15
N LEU A 9 -20.91 -19.85 -5.52
CA LEU A 9 -19.80 -19.66 -4.58
C LEU A 9 -18.61 -18.95 -5.22
N ASN A 10 -18.26 -19.35 -6.44
CA ASN A 10 -17.14 -18.74 -7.17
C ASN A 10 -17.42 -17.27 -7.52
N ARG A 11 -18.66 -16.94 -7.91
CA ARG A 11 -19.07 -15.53 -8.17
C ARG A 11 -19.07 -14.69 -6.91
N VAL A 12 -19.52 -15.21 -5.79
CA VAL A 12 -19.51 -14.52 -4.49
C VAL A 12 -18.08 -14.26 -4.04
N SER A 13 -17.19 -15.23 -4.14
CA SER A 13 -15.76 -15.10 -3.80
C SER A 13 -15.07 -14.02 -4.62
N VAL A 14 -15.26 -14.00 -5.95
CA VAL A 14 -14.68 -12.99 -6.86
C VAL A 14 -15.24 -11.59 -6.55
N SER A 15 -16.53 -11.47 -6.22
CA SER A 15 -17.16 -10.19 -5.87
C SER A 15 -16.59 -9.64 -4.55
N VAL A 16 -16.40 -10.47 -3.53
CA VAL A 16 -15.83 -10.06 -2.23
C VAL A 16 -14.38 -9.60 -2.40
N GLU A 17 -13.56 -10.35 -3.14
CA GLU A 17 -12.17 -9.98 -3.41
C GLU A 17 -12.09 -8.64 -4.16
N SER A 18 -12.92 -8.41 -5.16
CA SER A 18 -12.99 -7.15 -5.90
C SER A 18 -13.38 -5.97 -5.01
N GLN A 19 -14.35 -6.14 -4.11
CA GLN A 19 -14.76 -5.12 -3.15
C GLN A 19 -13.65 -4.80 -2.15
N MET A 20 -12.94 -5.80 -1.66
CA MET A 20 -11.79 -5.59 -0.74
C MET A 20 -10.68 -4.79 -1.42
N LYS A 21 -10.30 -5.13 -2.65
CA LYS A 21 -9.29 -4.38 -3.42
C LYS A 21 -9.70 -2.93 -3.64
N GLN A 22 -10.96 -2.69 -3.97
CA GLN A 22 -11.49 -1.34 -4.13
C GLN A 22 -11.45 -0.55 -2.81
N GLN A 23 -11.76 -1.18 -1.70
CA GLN A 23 -11.67 -0.57 -0.37
C GLN A 23 -10.23 -0.21 -0.01
N TYR A 24 -9.27 -1.10 -0.26
CA TYR A 24 -7.85 -0.83 -0.04
C TYR A 24 -7.36 0.35 -0.89
N GLN A 25 -7.72 0.36 -2.17
CA GLN A 25 -7.39 1.44 -3.09
C GLN A 25 -7.95 2.79 -2.61
N THR A 26 -9.20 2.84 -2.20
CA THR A 26 -9.86 4.06 -1.69
C THR A 26 -9.20 4.55 -0.40
N ARG A 27 -8.94 3.67 0.57
CA ARG A 27 -8.25 4.02 1.81
C ARG A 27 -6.85 4.58 1.55
N THR A 28 -6.09 3.92 0.69
CA THR A 28 -4.73 4.35 0.33
C THR A 28 -4.74 5.72 -0.34
N ARG A 29 -5.69 5.99 -1.23
CA ARG A 29 -5.84 7.29 -1.87
C ARG A 29 -6.12 8.40 -0.86
N VAL A 30 -7.06 8.18 0.05
CA VAL A 30 -7.40 9.17 1.10
C VAL A 30 -6.19 9.47 2.00
N MET A 31 -5.44 8.45 2.39
CA MET A 31 -4.20 8.65 3.14
C MET A 31 -3.17 9.45 2.35
N GLY A 32 -3.06 9.21 1.05
CA GLY A 32 -2.14 9.90 0.16
C GLY A 32 -2.47 11.37 -0.02
N GLU A 33 -3.74 11.74 -0.08
CA GLU A 33 -4.18 13.13 -0.24
C GLU A 33 -3.63 14.05 0.85
N ASN A 34 -3.51 13.56 2.08
CA ASN A 34 -2.94 14.30 3.20
C ASN A 34 -1.42 14.53 3.09
N LEU A 35 -0.74 13.74 2.27
CA LEU A 35 0.72 13.78 2.11
C LEU A 35 1.18 14.61 0.91
N VAL A 36 0.30 14.92 -0.03
CA VAL A 36 0.68 15.59 -1.30
C VAL A 36 1.33 16.96 -1.06
N SER A 37 0.72 17.80 -0.24
CA SER A 37 1.24 19.14 0.04
C SER A 37 2.59 19.09 0.76
N LEU A 38 2.74 18.17 1.71
CA LEU A 38 3.98 17.97 2.44
C LEU A 38 5.10 17.44 1.53
N LEU A 39 4.78 16.49 0.65
CA LEU A 39 5.74 15.97 -0.34
C LEU A 39 6.17 17.05 -1.34
N SER A 40 5.27 17.90 -1.79
CA SER A 40 5.60 19.02 -2.67
C SER A 40 6.59 19.99 -2.00
N ALA A 41 6.33 20.33 -0.73
CA ALA A 41 7.24 21.16 0.06
C ALA A 41 8.57 20.44 0.35
N TYR A 42 8.54 19.15 0.60
CA TYR A 42 9.74 18.33 0.82
C TYR A 42 10.69 18.34 -0.38
N GLN A 43 10.19 18.34 -1.59
CA GLN A 43 11.02 18.42 -2.79
C GLN A 43 11.83 19.73 -2.87
N GLU A 44 11.30 20.81 -2.32
CA GLU A 44 11.99 22.11 -2.29
C GLU A 44 13.01 22.22 -1.14
N SER A 45 12.76 21.56 -0.02
CA SER A 45 13.60 21.62 1.19
C SER A 45 13.70 20.28 1.91
N PRO A 46 14.40 19.29 1.32
CA PRO A 46 14.44 17.92 1.86
C PRO A 46 15.00 17.83 3.29
N ASP A 47 16.10 18.54 3.56
CA ASP A 47 16.81 18.44 4.84
C ASP A 47 15.99 18.96 6.01
N SER A 48 15.22 20.02 5.81
CA SER A 48 14.40 20.63 6.88
C SER A 48 13.07 19.95 7.10
N LEU A 49 12.53 19.24 6.11
CA LEU A 49 11.20 18.63 6.18
C LEU A 49 11.22 17.11 6.35
N ARG A 50 12.39 16.49 6.40
CA ARG A 50 12.50 15.03 6.54
C ARG A 50 11.83 14.52 7.82
N SER A 51 12.16 15.11 8.95
CA SER A 51 11.57 14.71 10.23
C SER A 51 10.07 14.99 10.32
N VAL A 52 9.61 16.06 9.66
CA VAL A 52 8.18 16.36 9.56
C VAL A 52 7.46 15.27 8.76
N LEU A 53 8.03 14.87 7.64
CA LEU A 53 7.48 13.82 6.79
C LEU A 53 7.47 12.46 7.51
N GLU A 54 8.54 12.11 8.20
CA GLU A 54 8.62 10.89 9.02
C GLU A 54 7.55 10.85 10.12
N ASN A 55 7.35 11.97 10.82
CA ASN A 55 6.33 12.08 11.84
C ASN A 55 4.91 11.98 11.28
N GLU A 56 4.63 12.61 10.16
CA GLU A 56 3.32 12.56 9.51
C GLU A 56 2.97 11.14 9.05
N VAL A 57 3.92 10.47 8.42
CA VAL A 57 3.76 9.05 8.00
C VAL A 57 3.48 8.16 9.22
N ALA A 58 4.23 8.34 10.31
CA ALA A 58 4.03 7.57 11.53
C ALA A 58 2.65 7.85 12.18
N GLN A 59 2.16 9.07 12.12
CA GLN A 59 0.83 9.42 12.63
C GLN A 59 -0.27 8.77 11.79
N ILE A 60 -0.21 8.90 10.47
CA ILE A 60 -1.20 8.31 9.57
C ILE A 60 -1.23 6.80 9.75
N ALA A 61 -0.07 6.14 9.84
CA ALA A 61 0.02 4.70 10.07
C ALA A 61 -0.68 4.27 11.35
N ARG A 62 -0.44 4.99 12.46
CA ARG A 62 -1.07 4.70 13.75
C ARG A 62 -2.59 4.91 13.73
N PHE A 63 -3.06 6.03 13.15
CA PHE A 63 -4.49 6.32 13.08
C PHE A 63 -5.25 5.37 12.16
N SER A 64 -4.61 4.90 11.11
CA SER A 64 -5.23 4.02 10.12
C SER A 64 -5.04 2.54 10.43
N ASP A 65 -4.21 2.23 11.42
CA ASP A 65 -3.82 0.85 11.80
C ASP A 65 -3.29 0.04 10.60
N VAL A 66 -2.39 0.68 9.85
CA VAL A 66 -1.72 0.08 8.67
C VAL A 66 -0.28 0.57 8.58
N ASP A 67 0.56 -0.20 7.93
CA ASP A 67 1.90 0.25 7.58
C ASP A 67 1.87 1.09 6.31
N LEU A 68 2.74 2.10 6.27
CA LEU A 68 2.87 2.99 5.12
C LEU A 68 4.32 3.04 4.66
N THR A 69 4.51 3.06 3.36
CA THR A 69 5.81 3.32 2.74
C THR A 69 5.68 4.38 1.66
N LEU A 70 6.49 5.42 1.75
CA LEU A 70 6.61 6.46 0.74
C LEU A 70 7.87 6.24 -0.10
N TYR A 71 7.71 6.35 -1.41
CA TYR A 71 8.79 6.36 -2.38
C TYR A 71 8.86 7.70 -3.10
N ASP A 72 10.05 8.07 -3.55
CA ASP A 72 10.24 9.22 -4.41
C ASP A 72 9.73 8.94 -5.85
N THR A 73 9.82 9.93 -6.71
CA THR A 73 9.37 9.82 -8.11
C THR A 73 10.21 8.85 -8.95
N LEU A 74 11.37 8.45 -8.45
CA LEU A 74 12.25 7.45 -9.06
C LEU A 74 12.03 6.04 -8.48
N GLY A 75 11.09 5.90 -7.55
CA GLY A 75 10.80 4.62 -6.91
C GLY A 75 11.74 4.23 -5.78
N ARG A 76 12.54 5.18 -5.25
CA ARG A 76 13.42 4.94 -4.10
C ARG A 76 12.68 5.23 -2.81
N LEU A 77 12.93 4.43 -1.78
CA LEU A 77 12.36 4.61 -0.47
C LEU A 77 12.70 5.99 0.10
N LEU A 78 11.68 6.73 0.51
CA LEU A 78 11.82 7.98 1.27
C LEU A 78 11.62 7.74 2.76
N VAL A 79 10.46 7.22 3.14
CA VAL A 79 10.04 7.03 4.52
C VAL A 79 9.20 5.78 4.64
N SER A 80 9.38 5.04 5.73
CA SER A 80 8.54 3.91 6.10
C SER A 80 8.03 4.10 7.54
N SER A 81 6.79 3.71 7.80
CA SER A 81 6.27 3.60 9.18
C SER A 81 6.94 2.46 9.97
N GLN A 82 7.58 1.53 9.26
CA GLN A 82 8.35 0.40 9.82
C GLN A 82 9.82 0.46 9.36
N PRO A 83 10.62 1.42 9.83
CA PRO A 83 12.00 1.59 9.37
C PRO A 83 12.87 0.37 9.65
N GLU A 84 12.62 -0.36 10.71
CA GLU A 84 13.38 -1.54 11.10
C GLU A 84 13.32 -2.67 10.04
N ILE A 85 12.21 -2.80 9.34
CA ILE A 85 12.06 -3.80 8.27
C ILE A 85 12.99 -3.49 7.11
N THR A 86 13.19 -2.23 6.80
CA THR A 86 14.06 -1.78 5.71
C THR A 86 15.52 -1.77 6.14
N GLU A 87 15.82 -1.31 7.35
CA GLU A 87 17.18 -1.28 7.91
C GLU A 87 17.78 -2.68 8.06
N ASN A 88 16.95 -3.67 8.39
CA ASN A 88 17.36 -5.08 8.48
C ASN A 88 17.35 -5.80 7.12
N GLN A 89 17.24 -5.10 6.01
CA GLN A 89 17.20 -5.65 4.64
C GLN A 89 16.07 -6.67 4.38
N LEU A 90 15.03 -6.64 5.19
CA LEU A 90 13.86 -7.50 5.01
C LEU A 90 12.93 -7.00 3.89
N SER A 91 13.09 -5.75 3.49
CA SER A 91 12.35 -5.12 2.40
C SER A 91 13.31 -4.41 1.45
N SER A 92 12.88 -4.24 0.19
CA SER A 92 13.65 -3.52 -0.80
C SER A 92 13.60 -2.01 -0.56
N VAL A 93 14.72 -1.32 -0.80
CA VAL A 93 14.78 0.14 -0.85
C VAL A 93 14.16 0.72 -2.13
N TYR A 94 13.75 -0.13 -3.05
CA TYR A 94 13.07 0.24 -4.28
C TYR A 94 11.66 -0.33 -4.32
N ILE A 95 10.76 0.44 -4.90
CA ILE A 95 9.39 0.02 -5.18
C ILE A 95 9.38 -1.21 -6.11
N ASN A 96 8.32 -2.02 -6.02
CA ASN A 96 8.06 -3.08 -6.98
C ASN A 96 8.06 -2.50 -8.41
N ARG A 97 8.83 -3.12 -9.30
CA ARG A 97 9.00 -2.66 -10.68
C ARG A 97 7.67 -2.55 -11.44
N ILE A 98 6.80 -3.53 -11.27
CA ILE A 98 5.47 -3.53 -11.93
C ILE A 98 4.64 -2.35 -11.43
N ALA A 99 4.67 -2.08 -10.13
CA ALA A 99 3.99 -0.94 -9.54
C ALA A 99 4.51 0.38 -10.09
N TRP A 100 5.82 0.54 -10.17
CA TRP A 100 6.44 1.77 -10.68
C TRP A 100 6.10 2.02 -12.15
N GLU A 101 6.17 1.00 -12.99
CA GLU A 101 5.81 1.09 -14.41
C GLU A 101 4.33 1.48 -14.59
N ARG A 102 3.42 0.88 -13.79
CA ARG A 102 1.99 1.21 -13.83
C ARG A 102 1.70 2.64 -13.41
N ILE A 103 2.33 3.13 -12.35
CA ILE A 103 2.13 4.50 -11.87
C ILE A 103 2.57 5.53 -12.90
N ARG A 104 3.64 5.29 -13.61
CA ARG A 104 4.11 6.18 -14.67
C ARG A 104 3.16 6.26 -15.86
N GLN A 105 2.42 5.19 -16.14
CA GLN A 105 1.51 5.09 -17.26
C GLN A 105 0.08 5.50 -16.93
N SER A 106 -0.34 5.35 -15.67
CA SER A 106 -1.69 5.64 -15.20
C SER A 106 -1.77 7.02 -14.55
N GLY A 107 -2.99 7.56 -14.50
CA GLY A 107 -3.28 8.75 -13.70
C GLY A 107 -3.19 8.49 -12.19
N SER A 108 -3.85 9.33 -11.41
CA SER A 108 -3.89 9.26 -9.93
C SER A 108 -4.76 8.14 -9.35
N GLU A 109 -5.32 7.28 -10.19
CA GLU A 109 -6.06 6.12 -9.71
C GLU A 109 -5.08 5.08 -9.18
N GLY A 110 -5.23 4.70 -7.92
CA GLY A 110 -4.44 3.66 -7.31
C GLY A 110 -4.80 2.28 -7.85
N PHE A 111 -4.01 1.30 -7.51
CA PHE A 111 -4.24 -0.11 -7.83
C PHE A 111 -3.68 -1.01 -6.74
N VAL A 112 -4.07 -2.26 -6.76
CA VAL A 112 -3.64 -3.27 -5.79
C VAL A 112 -2.90 -4.38 -6.53
N LEU A 113 -1.72 -4.74 -6.03
CA LEU A 113 -0.95 -5.90 -6.46
C LEU A 113 -0.91 -6.95 -5.37
N ASN A 114 -0.98 -8.21 -5.75
CA ASN A 114 -0.67 -9.31 -4.85
C ASN A 114 0.84 -9.49 -4.82
N GLU A 115 1.41 -9.39 -3.64
CA GLU A 115 2.84 -9.49 -3.40
C GLU A 115 3.17 -10.58 -2.38
N LYS A 116 4.44 -10.91 -2.26
CA LYS A 116 4.91 -11.98 -1.40
C LYS A 116 6.27 -11.63 -0.83
N ILE A 117 6.42 -11.84 0.48
CA ILE A 117 7.70 -11.76 1.19
C ILE A 117 7.92 -13.12 1.86
N GLY A 118 8.91 -13.88 1.39
CA GLY A 118 9.08 -15.26 1.84
C GLY A 118 7.85 -16.11 1.50
N SER A 119 7.20 -16.68 2.51
CA SER A 119 5.94 -17.43 2.39
C SER A 119 4.69 -16.57 2.62
N LEU A 120 4.86 -15.33 3.08
CA LEU A 120 3.76 -14.43 3.40
C LEU A 120 3.24 -13.75 2.13
N GLN A 121 1.96 -13.95 1.85
CA GLN A 121 1.24 -13.28 0.76
C GLN A 121 0.42 -12.13 1.32
N PHE A 122 0.36 -11.02 0.60
CA PHE A 122 -0.43 -9.84 0.99
C PHE A 122 -0.83 -9.03 -0.25
N SER A 123 -1.83 -8.19 -0.07
CA SER A 123 -2.25 -7.22 -1.07
C SER A 123 -1.58 -5.88 -0.79
N ASN A 124 -0.86 -5.33 -1.75
CA ASN A 124 -0.21 -4.03 -1.62
C ASN A 124 -0.91 -3.01 -2.50
N ALA A 125 -1.47 -1.99 -1.88
CA ALA A 125 -2.13 -0.90 -2.60
C ALA A 125 -1.11 0.21 -2.87
N TYR A 126 -1.09 0.68 -4.11
CA TYR A 126 -0.22 1.74 -4.58
C TYR A 126 -1.03 2.92 -5.09
N VAL A 127 -0.60 4.13 -4.81
CA VAL A 127 -1.14 5.33 -5.40
C VAL A 127 -0.03 6.32 -5.74
N GLY A 128 -0.06 6.86 -6.95
CA GLY A 128 0.79 7.97 -7.36
C GLY A 128 0.24 9.27 -6.78
N LEU A 129 1.03 9.95 -5.97
CA LEU A 129 0.68 11.24 -5.38
C LEU A 129 1.08 12.34 -6.35
N ARG A 130 0.11 13.14 -6.77
CA ARG A 130 0.30 14.18 -7.77
C ARG A 130 -0.09 15.55 -7.23
N SER A 131 0.69 16.57 -7.59
CA SER A 131 0.36 17.94 -7.24
C SER A 131 -0.99 18.35 -7.84
N PRO A 132 -1.89 18.98 -7.06
CA PRO A 132 -3.20 19.37 -7.58
C PRO A 132 -3.13 20.43 -8.68
N GLU A 133 -2.10 21.26 -8.65
CA GLU A 133 -1.95 22.38 -9.60
C GLU A 133 -1.45 21.94 -10.97
N MET A 134 -0.48 21.04 -11.02
CA MET A 134 0.21 20.67 -12.25
C MET A 134 0.01 19.20 -12.65
N GLY A 135 -0.59 18.38 -11.79
CA GLY A 135 -0.73 16.94 -12.02
C GLY A 135 0.59 16.17 -12.05
N LEU A 136 1.67 16.79 -11.61
CA LEU A 136 3.00 16.15 -11.58
C LEU A 136 3.10 15.17 -10.42
N LEU A 137 3.72 14.02 -10.68
CA LEU A 137 4.03 13.04 -9.66
C LEU A 137 5.01 13.64 -8.64
N VAL A 138 4.64 13.62 -7.36
CA VAL A 138 5.48 14.10 -6.25
C VAL A 138 5.96 12.96 -5.34
N GLY A 139 5.36 11.81 -5.43
CA GLY A 139 5.74 10.61 -4.70
C GLY A 139 4.79 9.46 -4.95
N ILE A 140 5.09 8.34 -4.34
CA ILE A 140 4.28 7.13 -4.44
C ILE A 140 4.03 6.59 -3.02
N LEU A 141 2.78 6.35 -2.69
CA LEU A 141 2.38 5.72 -1.43
C LEU A 141 2.09 4.24 -1.67
N SER A 142 2.61 3.40 -0.79
CA SER A 142 2.37 1.97 -0.73
C SER A 142 1.81 1.59 0.64
N VAL A 143 0.74 0.81 0.65
CA VAL A 143 0.08 0.32 1.87
C VAL A 143 -0.16 -1.17 1.74
N PRO A 144 0.52 -2.00 2.55
CA PRO A 144 0.27 -3.44 2.58
C PRO A 144 -0.99 -3.74 3.39
N PHE A 145 -1.85 -4.56 2.83
CA PHE A 145 -3.02 -5.13 3.49
C PHE A 145 -2.85 -6.64 3.59
N PHE A 146 -2.72 -7.11 4.80
CA PHE A 146 -2.67 -8.54 5.07
C PHE A 146 -4.10 -9.06 5.14
N GLU A 147 -4.37 -10.13 4.42
CA GLU A 147 -5.65 -10.80 4.54
C GLU A 147 -5.82 -11.22 5.99
N SER A 148 -6.90 -10.73 6.55
CA SER A 148 -7.21 -10.72 7.98
C SER A 148 -6.88 -12.02 8.70
N GLY A 149 -6.52 -11.91 9.96
CA GLY A 149 -6.20 -12.98 10.88
C GLY A 149 -7.17 -14.18 10.97
N LEU A 150 -8.22 -14.21 10.16
CA LEU A 150 -9.06 -15.39 9.95
C LEU A 150 -8.27 -16.58 9.42
N SER A 151 -7.27 -16.37 8.58
CA SER A 151 -6.39 -17.45 8.12
C SER A 151 -5.39 -17.89 9.18
N LEU A 152 -4.92 -16.98 10.03
CA LEU A 152 -4.03 -17.28 11.15
C LEU A 152 -4.78 -17.98 12.29
N GLU A 153 -5.98 -17.54 12.62
CA GLU A 153 -6.84 -18.20 13.60
C GLU A 153 -7.29 -19.57 13.12
N ALA A 154 -7.68 -19.72 11.87
CA ALA A 154 -8.02 -21.03 11.29
C ALA A 154 -6.81 -21.97 11.28
N THR A 155 -5.59 -21.48 11.01
CA THR A 155 -4.37 -22.27 11.07
C THR A 155 -4.01 -22.67 12.51
N GLN A 156 -4.21 -21.79 13.47
CA GLN A 156 -4.00 -22.09 14.89
C GLN A 156 -5.01 -23.13 15.44
N ILE A 157 -6.26 -23.05 15.03
CA ILE A 157 -7.29 -24.02 15.40
C ILE A 157 -6.96 -25.40 14.82
N THR A 158 -6.44 -25.47 13.61
CA THR A 158 -6.05 -26.73 12.97
C THR A 158 -4.83 -27.37 13.64
N VAL A 159 -3.91 -26.59 14.20
CA VAL A 159 -2.73 -27.07 14.93
C VAL A 159 -3.09 -27.55 16.35
N LEU A 160 -4.15 -27.01 16.96
CA LEU A 160 -4.63 -27.40 18.30
C LEU A 160 -5.64 -28.55 18.27
N ALA A 161 -6.13 -28.92 17.13
CA ALA A 161 -7.03 -30.05 16.91
C ALA A 161 -6.26 -31.29 16.44
#